data_adc0a58f4c0becea6cdd8ee485e8e423
#
_entry.id   adc0a58f4c0becea6cdd8ee485e8e423
#
_cell.length_a   1.000
_cell.length_b   1.000
_cell.length_c   1.000
_cell.angle_alpha   90.00
_cell.angle_beta   90.00
_cell.angle_gamma   90.00
#
_symmetry.space_group_name_H-M   'P 1'
#
loop_
_entity.id
_entity.type
_entity.pdbx_description
1 polymer ?
#
loop_
_entity_poly.entity_id
_entity_poly.type
_entity_poly.pdbx_seq_one_letter_code
_entity_poly.pdbx_strand_id
1 'polypeptide(L)'
;MNLKYTYRGEEKTCEVKHRVDYVTVEKIIEAIVNNVFDKDGKYQPWKRYYLTWGSIVGVYTDIGLEDMEADDIYELIEDEAFIHGLTAIISKQQLLRIADCATKAIDVRLNEHPLKPICAKIVQFIDEAEELIKSEEGSENVRKALVELMKTPEAQEFLAGMKDAVK
;
A
#
# COMPACT_ATOMS: atom_id res chain seq x y z
N MET A 1 -18.98 -5.62 23.67
CA MET A 1 -18.11 -5.95 24.84
C MET A 1 -17.35 -4.70 25.23
N ASN A 2 -17.13 -4.47 26.55
CA ASN A 2 -16.48 -3.24 27.00
C ASN A 2 -14.98 -3.48 27.20
N LEU A 3 -14.16 -2.55 26.72
CA LEU A 3 -12.71 -2.53 26.89
C LEU A 3 -12.29 -1.20 27.51
N LYS A 4 -11.39 -1.23 28.47
CA LYS A 4 -10.79 -0.04 29.07
C LYS A 4 -9.59 0.42 28.26
N TYR A 5 -9.39 1.73 28.17
CA TYR A 5 -8.24 2.37 27.56
C TYR A 5 -7.89 3.67 28.29
N THR A 6 -6.66 4.12 28.11
CA THR A 6 -6.22 5.40 28.68
C THR A 6 -6.23 6.48 27.59
N TYR A 7 -6.82 7.63 27.90
CA TYR A 7 -6.82 8.78 27.00
C TYR A 7 -6.48 10.04 27.81
N ARG A 8 -5.40 10.70 27.46
CA ARG A 8 -4.86 11.90 28.19
C ARG A 8 -4.72 11.66 29.69
N GLY A 9 -4.28 10.47 30.09
CA GLY A 9 -4.10 10.09 31.49
C GLY A 9 -5.37 9.70 32.25
N GLU A 10 -6.53 9.70 31.58
CA GLU A 10 -7.81 9.27 32.16
C GLU A 10 -8.19 7.87 31.66
N GLU A 11 -8.64 7.01 32.60
CA GLU A 11 -9.20 5.70 32.23
C GLU A 11 -10.59 5.90 31.64
N LYS A 12 -10.80 5.42 30.42
CA LYS A 12 -12.07 5.43 29.69
C LYS A 12 -12.48 4.01 29.33
N THR A 13 -13.70 3.85 28.87
CA THR A 13 -14.24 2.56 28.43
C THR A 13 -14.91 2.75 27.08
N CYS A 14 -14.61 1.85 26.14
CA CYS A 14 -15.30 1.79 24.86
C CYS A 14 -16.07 0.48 24.69
N GLU A 15 -17.07 0.51 23.84
CA GLU A 15 -17.76 -0.69 23.39
C GLU A 15 -17.04 -1.27 22.17
N VAL A 16 -16.72 -2.58 22.22
CA VAL A 16 -16.04 -3.29 21.12
C VAL A 16 -16.99 -4.26 20.46
N LYS A 17 -17.14 -4.15 19.14
CA LYS A 17 -17.88 -5.07 18.29
C LYS A 17 -17.04 -6.32 18.04
N HIS A 18 -17.61 -7.51 18.28
CA HIS A 18 -16.93 -8.77 17.97
C HIS A 18 -16.77 -8.99 16.46
N ARG A 19 -17.76 -8.54 15.67
CA ARG A 19 -17.77 -8.63 14.20
C ARG A 19 -18.45 -7.43 13.58
N VAL A 20 -18.05 -7.13 12.36
CA VAL A 20 -18.73 -6.21 11.46
C VAL A 20 -19.13 -6.94 10.18
N ASP A 21 -19.99 -6.33 9.36
CA ASP A 21 -20.37 -6.90 8.07
C ASP A 21 -19.21 -6.95 7.07
N TYR A 22 -19.38 -7.72 6.00
CA TYR A 22 -18.35 -7.94 5.00
C TYR A 22 -17.96 -6.67 4.26
N VAL A 23 -18.92 -5.82 3.91
CA VAL A 23 -18.67 -4.55 3.19
C VAL A 23 -17.82 -3.62 4.04
N THR A 24 -18.08 -3.58 5.34
CA THR A 24 -17.25 -2.81 6.27
C THR A 24 -15.81 -3.32 6.35
N VAL A 25 -15.60 -4.65 6.34
CA VAL A 25 -14.24 -5.23 6.25
C VAL A 25 -13.54 -4.83 4.96
N GLU A 26 -14.24 -4.83 3.82
CA GLU A 26 -13.67 -4.40 2.53
C GLU A 26 -13.27 -2.92 2.57
N LYS A 27 -14.09 -2.03 3.13
CA LYS A 27 -13.75 -0.61 3.29
C LYS A 27 -12.51 -0.39 4.15
N ILE A 28 -12.31 -1.18 5.20
CA ILE A 28 -11.06 -1.14 6.00
C ILE A 28 -9.86 -1.48 5.11
N ILE A 29 -9.96 -2.57 4.34
CA ILE A 29 -8.87 -3.00 3.46
C ILE A 29 -8.56 -1.93 2.42
N GLU A 30 -9.58 -1.37 1.76
CA GLU A 30 -9.44 -0.29 0.80
C GLU A 30 -8.80 0.97 1.42
N ALA A 31 -9.22 1.36 2.62
CA ALA A 31 -8.66 2.49 3.33
C ALA A 31 -7.16 2.30 3.62
N ILE A 32 -6.75 1.11 4.06
CA ILE A 32 -5.35 0.77 4.30
C ILE A 32 -4.55 0.87 2.99
N VAL A 33 -5.02 0.18 1.93
CA VAL A 33 -4.31 0.10 0.64
C VAL A 33 -4.19 1.46 -0.05
N ASN A 34 -5.23 2.30 0.04
CA ASN A 34 -5.21 3.60 -0.61
C ASN A 34 -4.35 4.64 0.11
N ASN A 35 -4.20 4.54 1.43
CA ASN A 35 -3.48 5.53 2.22
C ASN A 35 -2.04 5.12 2.58
N VAL A 36 -1.63 3.87 2.33
CA VAL A 36 -0.27 3.41 2.57
C VAL A 36 0.72 3.87 1.49
N PHE A 37 0.22 4.40 0.38
CA PHE A 37 1.02 5.04 -0.66
C PHE A 37 0.90 6.57 -0.56
N ASP A 38 1.98 7.29 -0.88
CA ASP A 38 1.94 8.74 -0.99
C ASP A 38 1.31 9.20 -2.31
N LYS A 39 1.30 10.53 -2.54
CA LYS A 39 0.73 11.15 -3.74
C LYS A 39 1.43 10.74 -5.04
N ASP A 40 2.69 10.35 -4.93
CA ASP A 40 3.52 9.90 -6.04
C ASP A 40 3.46 8.38 -6.25
N GLY A 41 2.61 7.70 -5.47
CA GLY A 41 2.43 6.26 -5.51
C GLY A 41 3.54 5.45 -4.81
N LYS A 42 4.42 6.12 -4.05
CA LYS A 42 5.49 5.46 -3.32
C LYS A 42 4.97 4.84 -2.03
N TYR A 43 5.27 3.57 -1.83
CA TYR A 43 4.88 2.83 -0.64
C TYR A 43 5.55 3.37 0.63
N GLN A 44 4.75 3.53 1.68
CA GLN A 44 5.16 4.02 2.99
C GLN A 44 4.92 2.96 4.06
N PRO A 45 5.85 2.01 4.25
CA PRO A 45 5.65 0.83 5.09
C PRO A 45 5.34 1.15 6.55
N TRP A 46 5.87 2.25 7.07
CA TRP A 46 5.63 2.70 8.44
C TRP A 46 4.18 3.12 8.70
N LYS A 47 3.46 3.62 7.68
CA LYS A 47 2.04 3.97 7.81
C LYS A 47 1.14 2.75 7.97
N ARG A 48 1.56 1.60 7.48
CA ARG A 48 0.72 0.40 7.43
C ARG A 48 0.20 0.00 8.80
N TYR A 49 1.06 0.02 9.81
CA TYR A 49 0.68 -0.33 11.18
C TYR A 49 -0.43 0.58 11.71
N TYR A 50 -0.20 1.89 11.64
CA TYR A 50 -1.14 2.90 12.14
C TYR A 50 -2.46 2.93 11.35
N LEU A 51 -2.40 2.80 10.03
CA LEU A 51 -3.61 2.71 9.19
C LEU A 51 -4.44 1.47 9.51
N THR A 52 -3.79 0.34 9.75
CA THR A 52 -4.47 -0.91 10.09
C THR A 52 -5.19 -0.78 11.44
N TRP A 53 -4.47 -0.40 12.50
CA TRP A 53 -5.05 -0.30 13.82
C TRP A 53 -6.00 0.88 13.95
N GLY A 54 -5.70 2.04 13.36
CA GLY A 54 -6.62 3.17 13.32
C GLY A 54 -7.95 2.81 12.66
N SER A 55 -7.93 2.12 11.51
CA SER A 55 -9.14 1.64 10.85
C SER A 55 -9.90 0.61 11.69
N ILE A 56 -9.20 -0.29 12.38
CA ILE A 56 -9.81 -1.29 13.27
C ILE A 56 -10.46 -0.58 14.46
N VAL A 57 -9.74 0.32 15.14
CA VAL A 57 -10.28 1.08 16.28
C VAL A 57 -11.51 1.87 15.86
N GLY A 58 -11.45 2.66 14.79
CA GLY A 58 -12.55 3.50 14.33
C GLY A 58 -13.79 2.72 13.90
N VAL A 59 -13.66 1.46 13.48
CA VAL A 59 -14.80 0.66 12.99
C VAL A 59 -15.33 -0.31 14.06
N TYR A 60 -14.44 -0.92 14.83
CA TYR A 60 -14.82 -1.94 15.80
C TYR A 60 -15.13 -1.37 17.18
N THR A 61 -14.84 -0.10 17.44
CA THR A 61 -15.16 0.57 18.69
C THR A 61 -16.10 1.75 18.47
N ASP A 62 -16.59 2.33 19.55
CA ASP A 62 -17.34 3.58 19.60
C ASP A 62 -16.46 4.79 19.91
N ILE A 63 -15.12 4.64 19.80
CA ILE A 63 -14.17 5.74 19.96
C ILE A 63 -14.25 6.65 18.72
N GLY A 64 -14.62 7.92 18.94
CA GLY A 64 -14.67 8.94 17.88
C GLY A 64 -13.27 9.43 17.52
N LEU A 65 -12.56 8.70 16.64
CA LEU A 65 -11.19 9.07 16.22
C LEU A 65 -11.16 10.41 15.46
N GLU A 66 -12.27 10.82 14.86
CA GLU A 66 -12.42 12.10 14.16
C GLU A 66 -12.29 13.32 15.07
N ASP A 67 -12.58 13.14 16.37
CA ASP A 67 -12.50 14.18 17.39
C ASP A 67 -11.16 14.18 18.13
N MET A 68 -10.24 13.26 17.80
CA MET A 68 -8.94 13.10 18.43
C MET A 68 -7.83 13.76 17.62
N GLU A 69 -6.84 14.29 18.30
CA GLU A 69 -5.60 14.74 17.64
C GLU A 69 -4.75 13.55 17.18
N ALA A 70 -3.94 13.74 16.14
CA ALA A 70 -3.12 12.67 15.57
C ALA A 70 -2.22 12.00 16.62
N ASP A 71 -1.62 12.79 17.50
CA ASP A 71 -0.72 12.28 18.55
C ASP A 71 -1.48 11.40 19.55
N ASP A 72 -2.71 11.77 19.93
CA ASP A 72 -3.57 10.97 20.82
C ASP A 72 -3.94 9.62 20.16
N ILE A 73 -4.19 9.63 18.84
CA ILE A 73 -4.47 8.39 18.09
C ILE A 73 -3.23 7.49 18.07
N TYR A 74 -2.04 8.06 17.89
CA TYR A 74 -0.79 7.30 17.95
C TYR A 74 -0.57 6.69 19.32
N GLU A 75 -0.73 7.45 20.40
CA GLU A 75 -0.60 6.94 21.78
C GLU A 75 -1.57 5.79 22.04
N LEU A 76 -2.82 5.90 21.58
CA LEU A 76 -3.84 4.85 21.73
C LEU A 76 -3.45 3.57 20.97
N ILE A 77 -2.88 3.69 19.77
CA ILE A 77 -2.45 2.54 18.96
C ILE A 77 -1.16 1.91 19.50
N GLU A 78 -0.31 2.68 20.14
CA GLU A 78 0.92 2.18 20.82
C GLU A 78 0.63 1.56 22.19
N ASP A 79 -0.57 1.73 22.75
CA ASP A 79 -0.96 1.06 23.99
C ASP A 79 -1.15 -0.45 23.74
N GLU A 80 -0.11 -1.23 24.06
CA GLU A 80 -0.10 -2.67 23.89
C GLU A 80 -1.25 -3.36 24.63
N ALA A 81 -1.63 -2.88 25.81
CA ALA A 81 -2.70 -3.47 26.62
C ALA A 81 -4.06 -3.28 25.92
N PHE A 82 -4.29 -2.09 25.35
CA PHE A 82 -5.48 -1.78 24.57
C PHE A 82 -5.56 -2.65 23.29
N ILE A 83 -4.49 -2.69 22.52
CA ILE A 83 -4.44 -3.49 21.27
C ILE A 83 -4.60 -4.98 21.57
N HIS A 84 -3.98 -5.49 22.61
CA HIS A 84 -4.16 -6.88 23.04
C HIS A 84 -5.61 -7.16 23.47
N GLY A 85 -6.23 -6.22 24.20
CA GLY A 85 -7.65 -6.30 24.56
C GLY A 85 -8.57 -6.34 23.33
N LEU A 86 -8.34 -5.49 22.32
CA LEU A 86 -9.07 -5.51 21.05
C LEU A 86 -8.94 -6.86 20.34
N THR A 87 -7.71 -7.37 20.22
CA THR A 87 -7.45 -8.66 19.55
C THR A 87 -8.12 -9.84 20.25
N ALA A 88 -8.32 -9.78 21.57
CA ALA A 88 -9.01 -10.80 22.34
C ALA A 88 -10.54 -10.77 22.10
N ILE A 89 -11.11 -9.61 21.78
CA ILE A 89 -12.56 -9.43 21.60
C ILE A 89 -12.98 -9.61 20.13
N ILE A 90 -12.22 -9.03 19.20
CA ILE A 90 -12.55 -9.03 17.77
C ILE A 90 -12.32 -10.43 17.19
N SER A 91 -13.19 -10.84 16.27
CA SER A 91 -13.07 -12.12 15.56
C SER A 91 -11.69 -12.27 14.91
N LYS A 92 -10.92 -13.25 15.37
CA LYS A 92 -9.60 -13.59 14.82
C LYS A 92 -9.66 -13.82 13.31
N GLN A 93 -10.73 -14.40 12.80
CA GLN A 93 -10.93 -14.62 11.36
C GLN A 93 -11.03 -13.29 10.59
N GLN A 94 -11.70 -12.27 11.14
CA GLN A 94 -11.79 -10.96 10.49
C GLN A 94 -10.44 -10.23 10.54
N LEU A 95 -9.75 -10.25 11.68
CA LEU A 95 -8.41 -9.64 11.79
C LEU A 95 -7.42 -10.26 10.80
N LEU A 96 -7.38 -11.59 10.71
CA LEU A 96 -6.52 -12.30 9.75
C LEU A 96 -6.89 -11.94 8.31
N ARG A 97 -8.19 -11.84 7.99
CA ARG A 97 -8.65 -11.45 6.66
C ARG A 97 -8.22 -10.04 6.29
N ILE A 98 -8.38 -9.07 7.20
CA ILE A 98 -7.93 -7.68 6.99
C ILE A 98 -6.42 -7.66 6.70
N ALA A 99 -5.62 -8.32 7.54
CA ALA A 99 -4.18 -8.34 7.41
C ALA A 99 -3.72 -9.03 6.10
N ASP A 100 -4.28 -10.19 5.76
CA ASP A 100 -3.91 -10.97 4.57
C ASP A 100 -4.34 -10.27 3.27
N CYS A 101 -5.59 -9.80 3.19
CA CYS A 101 -6.09 -9.13 2.00
C CYS A 101 -5.41 -7.78 1.76
N ALA A 102 -5.16 -6.98 2.82
CA ALA A 102 -4.42 -5.74 2.68
C ALA A 102 -2.97 -6.00 2.21
N THR A 103 -2.30 -7.03 2.76
CA THR A 103 -0.95 -7.43 2.32
C THR A 103 -0.94 -7.77 0.85
N LYS A 104 -1.82 -8.68 0.42
CA LYS A 104 -1.89 -9.12 -0.98
C LYS A 104 -2.20 -7.96 -1.94
N ALA A 105 -3.11 -7.06 -1.57
CA ALA A 105 -3.45 -5.91 -2.39
C ALA A 105 -2.29 -4.91 -2.50
N ILE A 106 -1.54 -4.70 -1.41
CA ILE A 106 -0.31 -3.87 -1.42
C ILE A 106 0.75 -4.53 -2.30
N ASP A 107 0.97 -5.84 -2.18
CA ASP A 107 1.97 -6.56 -2.98
C ASP A 107 1.64 -6.51 -4.48
N VAL A 108 0.37 -6.68 -4.85
CA VAL A 108 -0.08 -6.53 -6.25
C VAL A 108 0.24 -5.11 -6.75
N ARG A 109 -0.10 -4.08 -5.96
CA ARG A 109 0.15 -2.68 -6.34
C ARG A 109 1.64 -2.34 -6.45
N LEU A 110 2.47 -2.90 -5.57
CA LEU A 110 3.93 -2.76 -5.64
C LEU A 110 4.51 -3.43 -6.90
N ASN A 111 4.00 -4.60 -7.26
CA ASN A 111 4.45 -5.32 -8.44
C ASN A 111 3.93 -4.73 -9.77
N GLU A 112 2.79 -4.05 -9.75
CA GLU A 112 2.25 -3.37 -10.94
C GLU A 112 2.92 -2.02 -11.23
N HIS A 113 3.44 -1.34 -10.20
CA HIS A 113 3.91 0.06 -10.32
C HIS A 113 5.24 0.25 -11.06
N PRO A 114 6.25 -0.64 -10.96
CA PRO A 114 7.53 -0.41 -11.64
C PRO A 114 7.48 -0.65 -13.15
N LEU A 115 6.51 -1.40 -13.65
CA LEU A 115 6.49 -1.81 -15.06
C LEU A 115 5.67 -0.88 -15.98
N LYS A 116 4.61 -0.22 -15.47
CA LYS A 116 3.75 0.63 -16.30
C LYS A 116 4.47 1.77 -17.03
N PRO A 117 5.28 2.62 -16.37
CA PRO A 117 5.95 3.70 -17.07
C PRO A 117 7.07 3.19 -18.01
N ILE A 118 7.72 2.08 -17.68
CA ILE A 118 8.74 1.46 -18.52
C ILE A 118 8.10 0.81 -19.73
N CYS A 119 7.02 0.04 -19.56
CA CYS A 119 6.27 -0.54 -20.67
C CYS A 119 5.69 0.54 -21.59
N ALA A 120 5.14 1.63 -21.08
CA ALA A 120 4.63 2.73 -21.89
C ALA A 120 5.74 3.38 -22.73
N LYS A 121 6.92 3.62 -22.13
CA LYS A 121 8.09 4.15 -22.86
C LYS A 121 8.64 3.16 -23.90
N ILE A 122 8.64 1.86 -23.59
CA ILE A 122 9.07 0.82 -24.53
C ILE A 122 8.08 0.73 -25.71
N VAL A 123 6.77 0.77 -25.47
CA VAL A 123 5.75 0.75 -26.52
C VAL A 123 5.89 1.99 -27.39
N GLN A 124 5.98 3.19 -26.81
CA GLN A 124 6.20 4.43 -27.56
C GLN A 124 7.48 4.37 -28.40
N PHE A 125 8.55 3.81 -27.86
CA PHE A 125 9.82 3.65 -28.57
C PHE A 125 9.70 2.64 -29.72
N ILE A 126 8.96 1.54 -29.55
CA ILE A 126 8.69 0.56 -30.61
C ILE A 126 7.92 1.22 -31.74
N ASP A 127 6.86 2.00 -31.43
CA ASP A 127 6.04 2.70 -32.41
C ASP A 127 6.87 3.75 -33.18
N GLU A 128 7.71 4.53 -32.51
CA GLU A 128 8.63 5.47 -33.12
C GLU A 128 9.71 4.77 -33.99
N ALA A 129 10.20 3.61 -33.52
CA ALA A 129 11.18 2.80 -34.26
C ALA A 129 10.56 2.17 -35.52
N GLU A 130 9.31 1.70 -35.47
CA GLU A 130 8.60 1.17 -36.65
C GLU A 130 8.39 2.23 -37.74
N GLU A 131 8.15 3.49 -37.37
CA GLU A 131 8.03 4.58 -38.32
C GLU A 131 9.39 4.95 -38.96
N LEU A 132 10.47 4.90 -38.17
CA LEU A 132 11.82 5.22 -38.64
C LEU A 132 12.43 4.13 -39.52
N ILE A 133 12.12 2.84 -39.27
CA ILE A 133 12.60 1.69 -40.06
C ILE A 133 12.04 1.71 -41.50
N LYS A 134 10.93 2.43 -41.73
CA LYS A 134 10.37 2.61 -43.09
C LYS A 134 11.22 3.46 -44.04
N SER A 135 12.28 4.11 -43.56
CA SER A 135 13.25 4.89 -44.32
C SER A 135 14.67 4.32 -44.16
N GLU A 136 15.43 4.22 -45.27
CA GLU A 136 16.80 3.66 -45.28
C GLU A 136 17.79 4.44 -44.35
N GLU A 137 17.57 5.73 -44.13
CA GLU A 137 18.32 6.56 -43.14
C GLU A 137 17.95 6.27 -41.68
N GLY A 138 16.82 5.60 -41.45
CA GLY A 138 16.28 5.36 -40.10
C GLY A 138 17.02 4.30 -39.29
N SER A 139 17.64 3.31 -39.92
CA SER A 139 18.21 2.17 -39.19
C SER A 139 19.40 2.55 -38.31
N GLU A 140 20.21 3.53 -38.71
CA GLU A 140 21.36 3.98 -37.93
C GLU A 140 20.96 4.90 -36.77
N ASN A 141 19.91 5.70 -36.96
CA ASN A 141 19.35 6.58 -35.94
C ASN A 141 18.61 5.77 -34.86
N VAL A 142 17.87 4.72 -35.24
CA VAL A 142 17.21 3.78 -34.33
C VAL A 142 18.25 3.05 -33.48
N ARG A 143 19.37 2.62 -34.07
CA ARG A 143 20.43 1.95 -33.33
C ARG A 143 21.10 2.89 -32.31
N LYS A 144 21.31 4.18 -32.66
CA LYS A 144 21.84 5.18 -31.72
C LYS A 144 20.85 5.46 -30.58
N ALA A 145 19.56 5.62 -30.89
CA ALA A 145 18.52 5.86 -29.89
C ALA A 145 18.35 4.66 -28.92
N LEU A 146 18.44 3.42 -29.43
CA LEU A 146 18.46 2.20 -28.60
C LEU A 146 19.66 2.16 -27.66
N VAL A 147 20.83 2.49 -28.14
CA VAL A 147 22.05 2.54 -27.31
C VAL A 147 21.96 3.62 -26.25
N GLU A 148 21.35 4.79 -26.54
CA GLU A 148 21.13 5.83 -25.55
C GLU A 148 20.07 5.42 -24.51
N LEU A 149 18.98 4.81 -24.93
CA LEU A 149 17.94 4.31 -24.01
C LEU A 149 18.52 3.26 -23.05
N MET A 150 19.35 2.34 -23.54
CA MET A 150 19.99 1.32 -22.70
C MET A 150 21.02 1.89 -21.71
N LYS A 151 21.44 3.13 -21.85
CA LYS A 151 22.32 3.83 -20.90
C LYS A 151 21.54 4.56 -19.78
N THR A 152 20.23 4.67 -19.89
CA THR A 152 19.42 5.32 -18.84
C THR A 152 19.42 4.44 -17.57
N PRO A 153 19.43 5.07 -16.38
CA PRO A 153 19.40 4.34 -15.11
C PRO A 153 18.22 3.36 -15.03
N GLU A 154 17.05 3.77 -15.52
CA GLU A 154 15.82 2.98 -15.51
C GLU A 154 15.92 1.71 -16.39
N ALA A 155 16.55 1.83 -17.56
CA ALA A 155 16.76 0.68 -18.45
C ALA A 155 17.80 -0.29 -17.88
N GLN A 156 18.83 0.20 -17.20
CA GLN A 156 19.83 -0.63 -16.51
C GLN A 156 19.23 -1.35 -15.30
N GLU A 157 18.37 -0.70 -14.54
CA GLU A 157 17.67 -1.31 -13.40
C GLU A 157 16.71 -2.41 -13.88
N PHE A 158 15.99 -2.18 -14.99
CA PHE A 158 15.14 -3.20 -15.63
C PHE A 158 15.93 -4.42 -16.09
N LEU A 159 17.08 -4.21 -16.76
CA LEU A 159 17.93 -5.30 -17.23
C LEU A 159 18.57 -6.08 -16.07
N ALA A 160 18.90 -5.41 -14.97
CA ALA A 160 19.38 -6.06 -13.76
C ALA A 160 18.27 -6.94 -13.13
N GLY A 161 17.05 -6.41 -13.01
CA GLY A 161 15.89 -7.16 -12.50
C GLY A 161 15.52 -8.37 -13.35
N MET A 162 15.64 -8.27 -14.68
CA MET A 162 15.44 -9.43 -15.57
C MET A 162 16.52 -10.51 -15.43
N LYS A 163 17.77 -10.16 -15.19
CA LYS A 163 18.85 -11.13 -14.97
C LYS A 163 18.68 -11.92 -13.68
N ASP A 164 18.08 -11.32 -12.66
CA ASP A 164 17.82 -11.99 -11.37
C ASP A 164 16.56 -12.86 -11.43
N ALA A 165 15.60 -12.55 -12.31
CA ALA A 165 14.38 -13.34 -12.51
C ALA A 165 14.58 -14.60 -13.38
N VAL A 166 15.72 -14.72 -14.07
CA VAL A 166 16.05 -15.86 -14.96
C VAL A 166 17.02 -16.85 -14.30
N LYS A 167 17.46 -16.60 -13.07
CA LYS A 167 18.21 -17.52 -12.22
C LYS A 167 17.31 -18.29 -11.26
#